data_dea593ce10795c6cc4b5e029a10432f9
#
_entry.id   dea593ce10795c6cc4b5e029a10432f9
#
_cell.length_a   1.000
_cell.length_b   1.000
_cell.length_c   1.000
_cell.angle_alpha   90.00
_cell.angle_beta   90.00
_cell.angle_gamma   90.00
#
_symmetry.space_group_name_H-M   'P 1'
#
loop_
_entity.id
_entity.type
_entity.pdbx_description
1 polymer ?
#
loop_
_entity_poly.entity_id
_entity_poly.type
_entity_poly.pdbx_seq_one_letter_code
_entity_poly.pdbx_strand_id
1 'polypeptide(L)'
;MTSKKQFHALDSFKMASSFFVIAIHTSPLSSISADADFVLTRVAARTAVPFFLMVTGYFTVSPFLFSRPRDYSPAVRFLKKAFLLYVMSVIIYLPVNIYAGHFRGITAGKLFRIVLFDGTFYHLWYLPASILGLLIILLMSRRLPFPAIVLVSLLLYLTGLFGDSYWGLIENLPHIRIVYERFFQLFSYTRNGIFYVPIFLVMGALLSRTRLCPKMTALTGLLISSVFMIVEGLTLHAFQMQRHDSMYLALLPCMFFLFQYILSVKARPAAHLRIQSTWIYLIHPLMILLVRGIAKFTGLTSLFVDNSVIHFILVCIFSYLFAVIITYFHNNKPDPDSGKERAWIELNRENLRKNLTEIKNLLPAGCELMPAIKADAYGHGAVLIAKELNACKIKSFCVASVQEAVSLRKNGIKGEILILGYTHPEQFHLLKKYRLIQTVVDYPYAQTLNAYGEKIKVHLKIDTGMH
;
A
#
# COMPACT_ATOMS: atom_id res chain seq x y z
N MET A 1 1.75 14.71 -20.88
CA MET A 1 1.28 13.92 -19.71
C MET A 1 2.47 13.51 -18.91
N THR A 2 2.72 14.14 -17.75
CA THR A 2 3.82 13.76 -16.85
C THR A 2 3.51 12.41 -16.24
N SER A 3 4.32 11.39 -16.55
CA SER A 3 4.30 10.07 -15.92
C SER A 3 4.19 10.25 -14.40
N LYS A 4 3.09 9.80 -13.78
CA LYS A 4 2.96 9.76 -12.32
C LYS A 4 4.11 8.91 -11.79
N LYS A 5 5.09 9.54 -11.14
CA LYS A 5 6.20 8.87 -10.47
C LYS A 5 5.61 7.84 -9.49
N GLN A 6 5.76 6.55 -9.78
CA GLN A 6 5.27 5.48 -8.91
C GLN A 6 6.37 5.15 -7.91
N PHE A 7 6.05 5.28 -6.63
CA PHE A 7 6.99 5.02 -5.53
C PHE A 7 6.76 3.61 -4.95
N HIS A 8 7.16 2.60 -5.71
CA HIS A 8 6.95 1.19 -5.33
C HIS A 8 7.65 0.80 -4.02
N ALA A 9 8.78 1.44 -3.70
CA ALA A 9 9.49 1.22 -2.43
C ALA A 9 8.64 1.59 -1.21
N LEU A 10 7.77 2.62 -1.32
CA LEU A 10 6.85 2.96 -0.23
C LEU A 10 5.83 1.84 0.03
N ASP A 11 5.32 1.18 -1.01
CA ASP A 11 4.37 0.08 -0.85
C ASP A 11 5.06 -1.17 -0.24
N SER A 12 6.31 -1.45 -0.63
CA SER A 12 7.12 -2.52 -0.01
C SER A 12 7.39 -2.26 1.46
N PHE A 13 7.75 -1.02 1.82
CA PHE A 13 8.02 -0.69 3.23
C PHE A 13 6.74 -0.63 4.07
N LYS A 14 5.58 -0.28 3.50
CA LYS A 14 4.28 -0.45 4.19
C LYS A 14 4.03 -1.90 4.59
N MET A 15 4.38 -2.84 3.71
CA MET A 15 4.27 -4.26 4.01
C MET A 15 5.18 -4.64 5.18
N ALA A 16 6.46 -4.23 5.16
CA ALA A 16 7.38 -4.45 6.29
C ALA A 16 6.86 -3.80 7.59
N SER A 17 6.34 -2.56 7.50
CA SER A 17 5.75 -1.85 8.63
C SER A 17 4.55 -2.59 9.24
N SER A 18 3.74 -3.30 8.42
CA SER A 18 2.62 -4.08 8.96
C SER A 18 3.09 -5.30 9.79
N PHE A 19 4.23 -5.89 9.44
CA PHE A 19 4.84 -6.94 10.27
C PHE A 19 5.47 -6.38 11.56
N PHE A 20 6.03 -5.16 11.53
CA PHE A 20 6.43 -4.48 12.77
C PHE A 20 5.24 -4.23 13.71
N VAL A 21 4.07 -3.90 13.17
CA VAL A 21 2.86 -3.79 14.00
C VAL A 21 2.49 -5.13 14.64
N ILE A 22 2.60 -6.25 13.92
CA ILE A 22 2.41 -7.59 14.51
C ILE A 22 3.43 -7.82 15.62
N ALA A 23 4.72 -7.49 15.41
CA ALA A 23 5.77 -7.66 16.41
C ALA A 23 5.46 -6.90 17.71
N ILE A 24 4.95 -5.65 17.63
CA ILE A 24 4.54 -4.87 18.82
C ILE A 24 3.50 -5.63 19.67
N HIS A 25 2.64 -6.44 19.05
CA HIS A 25 1.53 -7.10 19.73
C HIS A 25 1.78 -8.56 20.06
N THR A 26 2.87 -9.16 19.58
CA THR A 26 3.22 -10.56 19.81
C THR A 26 4.51 -10.74 20.60
N SER A 27 5.32 -9.68 20.75
CA SER A 27 6.61 -9.69 21.48
C SER A 27 7.49 -10.88 21.08
N PRO A 28 7.99 -10.91 19.81
CA PRO A 28 8.58 -12.11 19.21
C PRO A 28 9.88 -12.60 19.87
N LEU A 29 10.57 -11.76 20.60
CA LEU A 29 11.83 -12.13 21.26
C LEU A 29 11.71 -12.31 22.78
N SER A 30 10.50 -12.18 23.35
CA SER A 30 10.28 -12.23 24.80
C SER A 30 10.67 -13.58 25.44
N SER A 31 10.61 -14.69 24.71
CA SER A 31 11.08 -16.00 25.17
C SER A 31 12.60 -16.18 25.07
N ILE A 32 13.31 -15.25 24.43
CA ILE A 32 14.79 -15.31 24.23
C ILE A 32 15.49 -14.27 25.11
N SER A 33 15.08 -12.99 24.98
CA SER A 33 15.66 -11.88 25.70
C SER A 33 14.66 -10.74 25.82
N ALA A 34 14.36 -10.30 27.04
CA ALA A 34 13.45 -9.19 27.31
C ALA A 34 13.99 -7.88 26.73
N ASP A 35 15.30 -7.62 26.83
CA ASP A 35 15.93 -6.41 26.31
C ASP A 35 15.90 -6.37 24.78
N ALA A 36 16.19 -7.50 24.12
CA ALA A 36 16.10 -7.60 22.67
C ALA A 36 14.65 -7.39 22.18
N ASP A 37 13.66 -7.95 22.89
CA ASP A 37 12.24 -7.73 22.60
C ASP A 37 11.85 -6.27 22.81
N PHE A 38 12.32 -5.64 23.87
CA PHE A 38 12.08 -4.22 24.13
C PHE A 38 12.62 -3.36 22.98
N VAL A 39 13.90 -3.56 22.58
CA VAL A 39 14.50 -2.81 21.46
C VAL A 39 13.71 -3.02 20.17
N LEU A 40 13.32 -4.26 19.87
CA LEU A 40 12.55 -4.54 18.65
C LEU A 40 11.16 -3.93 18.70
N THR A 41 10.38 -4.17 19.76
CA THR A 41 8.94 -3.89 19.80
C THR A 41 8.63 -2.48 20.33
N ARG A 42 9.44 -1.98 21.25
CA ARG A 42 9.21 -0.69 21.91
C ARG A 42 10.06 0.45 21.33
N VAL A 43 11.10 0.12 20.55
CA VAL A 43 11.92 1.14 19.89
C VAL A 43 11.82 1.02 18.36
N ALA A 44 12.41 0.00 17.76
CA ALA A 44 12.52 -0.10 16.29
C ALA A 44 11.15 -0.15 15.59
N ALA A 45 10.22 -0.96 16.07
CA ALA A 45 8.90 -1.11 15.47
C ALA A 45 8.01 0.15 15.63
N ARG A 46 8.40 1.12 16.49
CA ARG A 46 7.68 2.40 16.61
C ARG A 46 7.79 3.26 15.36
N THR A 47 8.68 2.95 14.44
CA THR A 47 8.75 3.58 13.10
C THR A 47 7.57 3.23 12.20
N ALA A 48 6.84 2.15 12.46
CA ALA A 48 5.79 1.63 11.57
C ALA A 48 4.63 2.61 11.40
N VAL A 49 4.03 3.09 12.49
CA VAL A 49 2.87 3.99 12.46
C VAL A 49 3.22 5.36 11.86
N PRO A 50 4.31 6.03 12.27
CA PRO A 50 4.76 7.27 11.64
C PRO A 50 4.96 7.14 10.14
N PHE A 51 5.47 6.01 9.66
CA PHE A 51 5.64 5.78 8.23
C PHE A 51 4.31 5.83 7.47
N PHE A 52 3.25 5.18 7.96
CA PHE A 52 1.92 5.28 7.35
C PHE A 52 1.39 6.71 7.36
N LEU A 53 1.61 7.46 8.45
CA LEU A 53 1.21 8.87 8.56
C LEU A 53 1.99 9.75 7.57
N MET A 54 3.30 9.56 7.44
CA MET A 54 4.12 10.31 6.48
C MET A 54 3.72 10.04 5.04
N VAL A 55 3.39 8.79 4.69
CA VAL A 55 2.84 8.47 3.36
C VAL A 55 1.51 9.21 3.14
N THR A 56 0.64 9.25 4.14
CA THR A 56 -0.60 10.04 4.09
C THR A 56 -0.30 11.53 3.91
N GLY A 57 0.67 12.06 4.65
CA GLY A 57 1.15 13.44 4.52
C GLY A 57 1.63 13.74 3.10
N TYR A 58 2.46 12.87 2.55
CA TYR A 58 3.06 13.03 1.22
C TYR A 58 2.03 13.08 0.10
N PHE A 59 1.04 12.19 0.09
CA PHE A 59 0.06 12.09 -1.01
C PHE A 59 -1.26 12.79 -0.74
N THR A 60 -1.63 13.04 0.52
CA THR A 60 -2.95 13.54 0.90
C THR A 60 -2.89 14.99 1.40
N VAL A 61 -1.88 15.31 2.23
CA VAL A 61 -1.75 16.65 2.83
C VAL A 61 -1.07 17.63 1.86
N SER A 62 -0.03 17.19 1.17
CA SER A 62 0.72 18.01 0.21
C SER A 62 -0.15 18.72 -0.83
N PRO A 63 -1.16 18.09 -1.48
CA PRO A 63 -1.98 18.75 -2.50
C PRO A 63 -2.75 19.97 -1.98
N PHE A 64 -3.35 19.90 -0.79
CA PHE A 64 -4.08 21.05 -0.27
C PHE A 64 -3.20 22.11 0.39
N LEU A 65 -1.99 21.77 0.82
CA LEU A 65 -1.05 22.75 1.36
C LEU A 65 -0.32 23.52 0.27
N PHE A 66 0.05 22.86 -0.82
CA PHE A 66 1.03 23.39 -1.76
C PHE A 66 0.54 23.55 -3.22
N SER A 67 -0.60 22.96 -3.63
CA SER A 67 -1.14 23.17 -4.97
C SER A 67 -1.89 24.50 -5.07
N ARG A 68 -1.92 25.08 -6.27
CA ARG A 68 -2.70 26.26 -6.59
C ARG A 68 -3.49 26.00 -7.89
N PRO A 69 -4.81 25.92 -7.83
CA PRO A 69 -5.67 25.98 -6.63
C PRO A 69 -5.45 24.81 -5.68
N ARG A 70 -5.81 24.98 -4.40
CA ARG A 70 -5.69 23.93 -3.38
C ARG A 70 -6.59 22.74 -3.72
N ASP A 71 -6.00 21.53 -3.76
CA ASP A 71 -6.76 20.31 -4.04
C ASP A 71 -7.05 19.54 -2.74
N TYR A 72 -8.29 19.60 -2.30
CA TYR A 72 -8.78 18.90 -1.11
C TYR A 72 -9.30 17.48 -1.42
N SER A 73 -9.41 17.09 -2.69
CA SER A 73 -10.01 15.82 -3.09
C SER A 73 -9.28 14.59 -2.55
N PRO A 74 -7.92 14.55 -2.42
CA PRO A 74 -7.24 13.45 -1.77
C PRO A 74 -7.56 13.35 -0.27
N ALA A 75 -7.71 14.49 0.43
CA ALA A 75 -8.04 14.52 1.84
C ALA A 75 -9.46 13.99 2.08
N VAL A 76 -10.43 14.39 1.29
CA VAL A 76 -11.81 13.90 1.39
C VAL A 76 -11.89 12.40 1.10
N ARG A 77 -11.19 11.91 0.07
CA ARG A 77 -11.12 10.46 -0.23
C ARG A 77 -10.49 9.68 0.91
N PHE A 78 -9.42 10.20 1.50
CA PHE A 78 -8.76 9.56 2.65
C PHE A 78 -9.70 9.49 3.85
N LEU A 79 -10.35 10.61 4.22
CA LEU A 79 -11.27 10.67 5.35
C LEU A 79 -12.43 9.67 5.20
N LYS A 80 -13.06 9.64 4.02
CA LYS A 80 -14.13 8.67 3.71
C LYS A 80 -13.64 7.23 3.85
N LYS A 81 -12.47 6.92 3.28
CA LYS A 81 -11.88 5.57 3.34
C LYS A 81 -11.51 5.18 4.76
N ALA A 82 -10.83 6.07 5.51
CA ALA A 82 -10.41 5.80 6.89
C ALA A 82 -11.62 5.62 7.82
N PHE A 83 -12.67 6.44 7.66
CA PHE A 83 -13.91 6.31 8.39
C PHE A 83 -14.60 4.97 8.11
N LEU A 84 -14.74 4.60 6.83
CA LEU A 84 -15.35 3.32 6.44
C LEU A 84 -14.55 2.12 6.99
N LEU A 85 -13.22 2.16 6.88
CA LEU A 85 -12.35 1.14 7.45
C LEU A 85 -12.49 1.07 8.97
N TYR A 86 -12.64 2.20 9.64
CA TYR A 86 -12.83 2.23 11.10
C TYR A 86 -14.17 1.59 11.49
N VAL A 87 -15.28 2.01 10.86
CA VAL A 87 -16.60 1.43 11.10
C VAL A 87 -16.62 -0.09 10.85
N MET A 88 -16.05 -0.52 9.72
CA MET A 88 -15.92 -1.94 9.41
C MET A 88 -15.12 -2.70 10.49
N SER A 89 -13.99 -2.11 10.94
CA SER A 89 -13.18 -2.73 11.99
C SER A 89 -13.91 -2.81 13.33
N VAL A 90 -14.66 -1.77 13.70
CA VAL A 90 -15.51 -1.79 14.91
C VAL A 90 -16.51 -2.95 14.85
N ILE A 91 -17.16 -3.16 13.71
CA ILE A 91 -18.11 -4.27 13.50
C ILE A 91 -17.40 -5.62 13.61
N ILE A 92 -16.23 -5.78 12.97
CA ILE A 92 -15.44 -7.02 13.00
C ILE A 92 -15.05 -7.40 14.44
N TYR A 93 -14.61 -6.42 15.24
CA TYR A 93 -14.15 -6.65 16.61
C TYR A 93 -15.25 -6.59 17.66
N LEU A 94 -16.49 -6.22 17.30
CA LEU A 94 -17.62 -6.12 18.22
C LEU A 94 -17.90 -7.43 18.97
N PRO A 95 -17.97 -8.61 18.32
CA PRO A 95 -18.18 -9.88 19.02
C PRO A 95 -17.09 -10.18 20.05
N VAL A 96 -15.82 -9.91 19.71
CA VAL A 96 -14.68 -10.11 20.61
C VAL A 96 -14.78 -9.20 21.84
N ASN A 97 -15.11 -7.92 21.63
CA ASN A 97 -15.27 -6.95 22.72
C ASN A 97 -16.44 -7.30 23.64
N ILE A 98 -17.55 -7.79 23.08
CA ILE A 98 -18.71 -8.26 23.89
C ILE A 98 -18.30 -9.48 24.72
N TYR A 99 -17.65 -10.47 24.10
CA TYR A 99 -17.18 -11.67 24.79
C TYR A 99 -16.19 -11.32 25.93
N ALA A 100 -15.26 -10.41 25.67
CA ALA A 100 -14.28 -9.94 26.66
C ALA A 100 -14.89 -9.03 27.74
N GLY A 101 -16.16 -8.68 27.65
CA GLY A 101 -16.86 -7.84 28.64
C GLY A 101 -16.43 -6.36 28.62
N HIS A 102 -15.79 -5.88 27.57
CA HIS A 102 -15.25 -4.52 27.48
C HIS A 102 -16.33 -3.43 27.58
N PHE A 103 -17.59 -3.78 27.30
CA PHE A 103 -18.71 -2.84 27.37
C PHE A 103 -19.54 -2.94 28.66
N ARG A 104 -19.16 -3.81 29.58
CA ARG A 104 -19.88 -3.92 30.87
C ARG A 104 -19.66 -2.65 31.71
N GLY A 105 -20.75 -2.01 32.11
CA GLY A 105 -20.69 -0.77 32.92
C GLY A 105 -20.04 0.43 32.22
N ILE A 106 -20.04 0.48 30.88
CA ILE A 106 -19.46 1.58 30.12
C ILE A 106 -20.34 2.84 30.28
N THR A 107 -19.72 3.96 30.62
CA THR A 107 -20.38 5.29 30.62
C THR A 107 -20.31 5.92 29.23
N ALA A 108 -21.21 6.86 28.94
CA ALA A 108 -21.19 7.61 27.67
C ALA A 108 -19.84 8.31 27.42
N GLY A 109 -19.23 8.91 28.46
CA GLY A 109 -17.92 9.54 28.37
C GLY A 109 -16.80 8.55 28.05
N LYS A 110 -16.82 7.34 28.61
CA LYS A 110 -15.86 6.29 28.30
C LYS A 110 -16.05 5.78 26.87
N LEU A 111 -17.29 5.63 26.42
CA LEU A 111 -17.59 5.24 25.05
C LEU A 111 -17.08 6.30 24.05
N PHE A 112 -17.33 7.58 24.30
CA PHE A 112 -16.82 8.70 23.51
C PHE A 112 -15.30 8.66 23.40
N ARG A 113 -14.59 8.47 24.52
CA ARG A 113 -13.13 8.36 24.57
C ARG A 113 -12.62 7.20 23.72
N ILE A 114 -13.21 6.01 23.88
CA ILE A 114 -12.82 4.81 23.12
C ILE A 114 -13.03 5.03 21.62
N VAL A 115 -14.16 5.59 21.22
CA VAL A 115 -14.48 5.77 19.80
C VAL A 115 -13.61 6.83 19.13
N LEU A 116 -13.29 7.94 19.81
CA LEU A 116 -12.58 9.05 19.18
C LEU A 116 -11.06 9.03 19.37
N PHE A 117 -10.55 8.43 20.45
CA PHE A 117 -9.15 8.53 20.80
C PHE A 117 -8.45 7.18 20.94
N ASP A 118 -9.00 6.29 21.79
CA ASP A 118 -8.29 5.07 22.18
C ASP A 118 -8.47 3.92 21.18
N GLY A 119 -9.51 3.99 20.34
CA GLY A 119 -9.94 2.88 19.47
C GLY A 119 -10.77 1.84 20.24
N THR A 120 -11.73 1.20 19.56
CA THR A 120 -12.59 0.16 20.14
C THR A 120 -11.86 -1.17 20.37
N PHE A 121 -10.66 -1.31 19.84
CA PHE A 121 -9.73 -2.41 20.09
C PHE A 121 -8.30 -1.85 20.11
N TYR A 122 -7.38 -2.47 20.82
CA TYR A 122 -6.08 -1.90 21.18
C TYR A 122 -5.21 -1.40 19.99
N HIS A 123 -5.40 -1.94 18.77
CA HIS A 123 -4.65 -1.50 17.59
C HIS A 123 -5.41 -0.45 16.76
N LEU A 124 -6.72 -0.29 16.98
CA LEU A 124 -7.57 0.57 16.14
C LEU A 124 -7.42 2.07 16.40
N TRP A 125 -6.70 2.48 17.46
CA TRP A 125 -6.46 3.88 17.78
C TRP A 125 -5.91 4.73 16.61
N TYR A 126 -5.15 4.08 15.72
CA TYR A 126 -4.53 4.75 14.56
C TYR A 126 -5.56 5.33 13.58
N LEU A 127 -6.69 4.66 13.36
CA LEU A 127 -7.70 5.12 12.41
C LEU A 127 -8.39 6.42 12.88
N PRO A 128 -9.02 6.50 14.06
CA PRO A 128 -9.58 7.76 14.57
C PRO A 128 -8.47 8.82 14.77
N ALA A 129 -7.28 8.44 15.21
CA ALA A 129 -6.17 9.38 15.35
C ALA A 129 -5.75 9.98 14.00
N SER A 130 -5.67 9.21 12.92
CA SER A 130 -5.32 9.71 11.60
C SER A 130 -6.40 10.61 11.01
N ILE A 131 -7.69 10.33 11.27
CA ILE A 131 -8.82 11.19 10.89
C ILE A 131 -8.71 12.53 11.64
N LEU A 132 -8.59 12.49 12.97
CA LEU A 132 -8.51 13.68 13.80
C LEU A 132 -7.29 14.54 13.46
N GLY A 133 -6.11 13.94 13.33
CA GLY A 133 -4.89 14.66 12.98
C GLY A 133 -4.96 15.32 11.60
N LEU A 134 -5.57 14.65 10.60
CA LEU A 134 -5.79 15.26 9.30
C LEU A 134 -6.78 16.43 9.37
N LEU A 135 -7.86 16.31 10.14
CA LEU A 135 -8.82 17.41 10.36
C LEU A 135 -8.15 18.61 11.04
N ILE A 136 -7.27 18.39 12.01
CA ILE A 136 -6.47 19.44 12.65
C ILE A 136 -5.60 20.17 11.62
N ILE A 137 -4.86 19.44 10.80
CA ILE A 137 -4.02 20.06 9.75
C ILE A 137 -4.87 20.80 8.72
N LEU A 138 -6.02 20.26 8.30
CA LEU A 138 -6.96 20.96 7.43
C LEU A 138 -7.44 22.28 8.05
N LEU A 139 -7.79 22.28 9.34
CA LEU A 139 -8.23 23.47 10.05
C LEU A 139 -7.11 24.50 10.16
N MET A 140 -5.91 24.08 10.58
CA MET A 140 -4.74 24.95 10.68
C MET A 140 -4.38 25.57 9.32
N SER A 141 -4.48 24.81 8.23
CA SER A 141 -4.14 25.27 6.87
C SER A 141 -5.02 26.41 6.35
N ARG A 142 -6.19 26.61 6.96
CA ARG A 142 -7.08 27.74 6.61
C ARG A 142 -6.61 29.07 7.16
N ARG A 143 -5.87 29.08 8.27
CA ARG A 143 -5.51 30.28 9.02
C ARG A 143 -4.01 30.49 9.20
N LEU A 144 -3.21 29.43 9.16
CA LEU A 144 -1.79 29.49 9.45
C LEU A 144 -0.94 29.25 8.19
N PRO A 145 0.20 29.96 8.04
CA PRO A 145 1.21 29.65 7.04
C PRO A 145 1.90 28.32 7.38
N PHE A 146 2.48 27.68 6.38
CA PHE A 146 3.09 26.35 6.54
C PHE A 146 4.15 26.26 7.67
N PRO A 147 5.09 27.22 7.83
CA PRO A 147 6.05 27.17 8.94
C PRO A 147 5.38 27.18 10.31
N ALA A 148 4.29 27.94 10.49
CA ALA A 148 3.54 27.93 11.74
C ALA A 148 2.82 26.60 12.00
N ILE A 149 2.32 25.94 10.94
CA ILE A 149 1.76 24.59 11.05
C ILE A 149 2.83 23.60 11.51
N VAL A 150 4.05 23.67 10.97
CA VAL A 150 5.19 22.84 11.39
C VAL A 150 5.49 23.09 12.87
N LEU A 151 5.64 24.34 13.27
CA LEU A 151 5.97 24.72 14.66
C LEU A 151 4.90 24.23 15.64
N VAL A 152 3.62 24.47 15.34
CA VAL A 152 2.52 24.02 16.22
C VAL A 152 2.49 22.49 16.30
N SER A 153 2.67 21.80 15.18
CA SER A 153 2.72 20.33 15.16
C SER A 153 3.90 19.77 15.97
N LEU A 154 5.05 20.44 15.93
CA LEU A 154 6.22 20.09 16.75
C LEU A 154 5.93 20.34 18.24
N LEU A 155 5.36 21.48 18.60
CA LEU A 155 5.01 21.79 20.00
C LEU A 155 3.98 20.79 20.54
N LEU A 156 2.98 20.39 19.76
CA LEU A 156 2.03 19.34 20.14
C LEU A 156 2.75 18.02 20.39
N TYR A 157 3.68 17.63 19.50
CA TYR A 157 4.46 16.40 19.67
C TYR A 157 5.33 16.44 20.93
N LEU A 158 6.01 17.55 21.19
CA LEU A 158 6.82 17.73 22.42
C LEU A 158 5.95 17.66 23.66
N THR A 159 4.77 18.30 23.65
CA THR A 159 3.79 18.15 24.74
C THR A 159 3.38 16.69 24.91
N GLY A 160 3.14 15.97 23.82
CA GLY A 160 2.80 14.55 23.84
C GLY A 160 3.89 13.67 24.47
N LEU A 161 5.17 13.97 24.22
CA LEU A 161 6.33 13.24 24.76
C LEU A 161 6.31 13.17 26.29
N PHE A 162 6.00 14.28 26.98
CA PHE A 162 5.92 14.32 28.45
C PHE A 162 4.75 13.51 29.00
N GLY A 163 3.71 13.25 28.22
CA GLY A 163 2.62 12.33 28.60
C GLY A 163 2.86 10.86 28.19
N ASP A 164 3.99 10.54 27.55
CA ASP A 164 4.35 9.21 27.06
C ASP A 164 5.70 8.77 27.62
N SER A 165 6.78 8.86 26.85
CA SER A 165 8.09 8.29 27.20
C SER A 165 8.89 9.13 28.22
N TYR A 166 8.58 10.39 28.37
CA TYR A 166 9.26 11.32 29.28
C TYR A 166 8.43 11.69 30.53
N TRP A 167 7.46 10.85 30.88
CA TRP A 167 6.56 11.09 32.02
C TRP A 167 7.30 11.30 33.34
N GLY A 168 8.33 10.52 33.63
CA GLY A 168 9.11 10.60 34.85
C GLY A 168 9.77 11.96 35.11
N LEU A 169 9.96 12.81 34.08
CA LEU A 169 10.48 14.17 34.27
C LEU A 169 9.43 15.13 34.84
N ILE A 170 8.15 14.84 34.71
CA ILE A 170 7.07 15.75 35.07
C ILE A 170 6.13 15.19 36.16
N GLU A 171 6.18 13.90 36.45
CA GLU A 171 5.28 13.25 37.41
C GLU A 171 5.40 13.83 38.83
N ASN A 172 6.60 14.31 39.20
CA ASN A 172 6.88 14.94 40.49
C ASN A 172 6.66 16.46 40.52
N LEU A 173 6.16 17.05 39.41
CA LEU A 173 5.82 18.46 39.28
C LEU A 173 4.31 18.66 39.41
N PRO A 174 3.77 19.03 40.62
CA PRO A 174 2.33 18.95 40.89
C PRO A 174 1.46 19.74 39.90
N HIS A 175 1.87 20.95 39.55
CA HIS A 175 1.10 21.81 38.62
C HIS A 175 1.03 21.25 37.20
N ILE A 176 2.12 20.69 36.71
CA ILE A 176 2.16 20.11 35.37
C ILE A 176 1.41 18.77 35.37
N ARG A 177 1.64 17.94 36.38
CA ARG A 177 0.97 16.65 36.56
C ARG A 177 -0.56 16.79 36.53
N ILE A 178 -1.14 17.75 37.24
CA ILE A 178 -2.59 18.02 37.26
C ILE A 178 -3.11 18.28 35.81
N VAL A 179 -2.37 19.01 34.98
CA VAL A 179 -2.77 19.28 33.59
C VAL A 179 -2.84 17.98 32.78
N TYR A 180 -1.82 17.12 32.92
CA TYR A 180 -1.81 15.82 32.20
C TYR A 180 -2.85 14.86 32.77
N GLU A 181 -3.13 14.85 34.07
CA GLU A 181 -4.21 14.04 34.65
C GLU A 181 -5.57 14.42 34.08
N ARG A 182 -5.82 15.73 33.83
CA ARG A 182 -7.01 16.16 33.08
C ARG A 182 -7.03 15.70 31.64
N PHE A 183 -5.89 15.72 30.94
CA PHE A 183 -5.80 15.15 29.60
C PHE A 183 -6.14 13.66 29.61
N PHE A 184 -5.65 12.90 30.60
CA PHE A 184 -5.92 11.46 30.70
C PHE A 184 -7.37 11.12 31.11
N GLN A 185 -8.17 12.09 31.55
CA GLN A 185 -9.63 11.92 31.63
C GLN A 185 -10.28 11.89 30.25
N LEU A 186 -9.73 12.61 29.26
CA LEU A 186 -10.26 12.68 27.89
C LEU A 186 -9.74 11.58 26.97
N PHE A 187 -8.51 11.12 27.16
CA PHE A 187 -7.85 10.06 26.36
C PHE A 187 -6.83 9.33 27.21
N SER A 188 -6.62 8.03 26.92
CA SER A 188 -5.68 7.20 27.71
C SER A 188 -4.22 7.48 27.36
N TYR A 189 -3.93 7.93 26.13
CA TYR A 189 -2.59 8.07 25.58
C TYR A 189 -2.41 9.39 24.86
N THR A 190 -1.23 10.01 24.98
CA THR A 190 -0.85 11.16 24.16
C THR A 190 -0.45 10.78 22.73
N ARG A 191 -0.19 9.51 22.43
CA ARG A 191 -0.07 9.00 21.06
C ARG A 191 -1.44 8.96 20.38
N ASN A 192 -1.99 10.10 20.05
CA ASN A 192 -3.33 10.27 19.49
C ASN A 192 -3.34 11.27 18.31
N GLY A 193 -4.51 11.58 17.80
CA GLY A 193 -4.69 12.49 16.67
C GLY A 193 -4.30 13.94 16.96
N ILE A 194 -4.19 14.36 18.23
CA ILE A 194 -3.85 15.73 18.62
C ILE A 194 -2.34 15.90 18.71
N PHE A 195 -1.67 15.08 19.52
CA PHE A 195 -0.28 15.29 19.87
C PHE A 195 0.69 14.55 18.94
N TYR A 196 0.33 13.37 18.46
CA TYR A 196 1.24 12.52 17.74
C TYR A 196 1.16 12.66 16.22
N VAL A 197 -0.06 12.64 15.67
CA VAL A 197 -0.28 12.52 14.23
C VAL A 197 0.15 13.75 13.43
N PRO A 198 -0.13 15.01 13.86
CA PRO A 198 0.09 16.19 13.03
C PRO A 198 1.53 16.33 12.50
N ILE A 199 2.53 16.09 13.35
CA ILE A 199 3.95 16.26 12.94
C ILE A 199 4.34 15.31 11.80
N PHE A 200 3.92 14.05 11.83
CA PHE A 200 4.25 13.09 10.78
C PHE A 200 3.51 13.36 9.47
N LEU A 201 2.27 13.84 9.53
CA LEU A 201 1.55 14.32 8.35
C LEU A 201 2.27 15.50 7.70
N VAL A 202 2.70 16.47 8.50
CA VAL A 202 3.43 17.66 8.02
C VAL A 202 4.81 17.29 7.49
N MET A 203 5.56 16.41 8.15
CA MET A 203 6.84 15.91 7.66
C MET A 203 6.70 15.21 6.31
N GLY A 204 5.68 14.36 6.15
CA GLY A 204 5.39 13.73 4.86
C GLY A 204 5.06 14.75 3.77
N ALA A 205 4.26 15.76 4.07
CA ALA A 205 3.95 16.84 3.14
C ALA A 205 5.19 17.67 2.79
N LEU A 206 6.04 18.00 3.75
CA LEU A 206 7.31 18.70 3.55
C LEU A 206 8.20 17.93 2.55
N LEU A 207 8.38 16.62 2.77
CA LEU A 207 9.24 15.78 1.94
C LEU A 207 8.73 15.63 0.49
N SER A 208 7.46 15.91 0.23
CA SER A 208 6.96 15.97 -1.15
C SER A 208 7.48 17.16 -1.96
N ARG A 209 8.02 18.18 -1.30
CA ARG A 209 8.52 19.45 -1.89
C ARG A 209 10.02 19.65 -1.73
N THR A 210 10.66 18.92 -0.82
CA THR A 210 12.10 18.99 -0.63
C THR A 210 12.83 18.14 -1.66
N ARG A 211 14.03 18.57 -2.03
CA ARG A 211 14.96 17.74 -2.81
C ARG A 211 15.40 16.56 -1.94
N LEU A 212 15.47 15.38 -2.55
CA LEU A 212 16.03 14.21 -1.87
C LEU A 212 17.50 14.44 -1.62
N CYS A 213 17.97 14.17 -0.41
CA CYS A 213 19.40 14.13 -0.13
C CYS A 213 20.04 12.92 -0.82
N PRO A 214 21.36 12.93 -1.01
CA PRO A 214 22.09 11.77 -1.55
C PRO A 214 21.76 10.50 -0.74
N LYS A 215 21.62 9.36 -1.42
CA LYS A 215 21.20 8.10 -0.81
C LYS A 215 22.09 7.71 0.39
N MET A 216 23.39 7.93 0.29
CA MET A 216 24.34 7.66 1.39
C MET A 216 24.10 8.57 2.59
N THR A 217 23.85 9.86 2.35
CA THR A 217 23.51 10.82 3.43
C THR A 217 22.22 10.41 4.14
N ALA A 218 21.19 9.98 3.39
CA ALA A 218 19.95 9.48 3.96
C ALA A 218 20.18 8.21 4.80
N LEU A 219 21.02 7.27 4.31
CA LEU A 219 21.36 6.05 5.02
C LEU A 219 22.17 6.35 6.28
N THR A 220 23.21 7.18 6.20
CA THR A 220 24.03 7.57 7.36
C THR A 220 23.18 8.27 8.42
N GLY A 221 22.34 9.23 8.01
CA GLY A 221 21.42 9.91 8.92
C GLY A 221 20.43 8.96 9.58
N LEU A 222 19.92 7.96 8.83
CA LEU A 222 19.05 6.90 9.36
C LEU A 222 19.79 6.06 10.41
N LEU A 223 21.00 5.60 10.12
CA LEU A 223 21.78 4.78 11.06
C LEU A 223 22.07 5.54 12.34
N ILE A 224 22.56 6.78 12.24
CA ILE A 224 22.88 7.62 13.39
C ILE A 224 21.60 7.86 14.23
N SER A 225 20.52 8.30 13.61
CA SER A 225 19.27 8.58 14.34
C SER A 225 18.63 7.31 14.93
N SER A 226 18.81 6.15 14.30
CA SER A 226 18.37 4.86 14.85
C SER A 226 19.18 4.47 16.10
N VAL A 227 20.48 4.68 16.09
CA VAL A 227 21.34 4.46 17.28
C VAL A 227 20.89 5.39 18.41
N PHE A 228 20.69 6.69 18.12
CA PHE A 228 20.17 7.63 19.13
C PHE A 228 18.81 7.21 19.68
N MET A 229 17.91 6.72 18.83
CA MET A 229 16.58 6.25 19.26
C MET A 229 16.68 5.01 20.16
N ILE A 230 17.61 4.09 19.88
CA ILE A 230 17.85 2.91 20.73
C ILE A 230 18.43 3.34 22.07
N VAL A 231 19.43 4.21 22.09
CA VAL A 231 20.03 4.74 23.32
C VAL A 231 18.99 5.50 24.15
N GLU A 232 18.21 6.37 23.51
CA GLU A 232 17.11 7.09 24.15
C GLU A 232 16.12 6.11 24.81
N GLY A 233 15.63 5.12 24.05
CA GLY A 233 14.66 4.14 24.53
C GLY A 233 15.19 3.31 25.71
N LEU A 234 16.43 2.81 25.62
CA LEU A 234 17.07 2.05 26.69
C LEU A 234 17.33 2.91 27.94
N THR A 235 17.76 4.15 27.75
CA THR A 235 18.00 5.09 28.87
C THR A 235 16.68 5.39 29.60
N LEU A 236 15.63 5.77 28.88
CA LEU A 236 14.33 6.05 29.49
C LEU A 236 13.76 4.81 30.20
N HIS A 237 14.00 3.62 29.65
CA HIS A 237 13.58 2.36 30.24
C HIS A 237 14.35 2.04 31.52
N ALA A 238 15.68 2.18 31.50
CA ALA A 238 16.53 1.93 32.66
C ALA A 238 16.20 2.85 33.85
N PHE A 239 15.84 4.10 33.57
CA PHE A 239 15.40 5.06 34.61
C PHE A 239 13.90 5.02 34.92
N GLN A 240 13.15 4.09 34.35
CA GLN A 240 11.69 3.92 34.54
C GLN A 240 10.89 5.22 34.32
N MET A 241 11.33 6.04 33.36
CA MET A 241 10.71 7.34 33.07
C MET A 241 9.43 7.25 32.24
N GLN A 242 9.16 6.08 31.69
CA GLN A 242 8.13 5.89 30.68
C GLN A 242 6.79 5.54 31.33
N ARG A 243 5.75 6.31 30.97
CA ARG A 243 4.36 5.87 31.14
C ARG A 243 3.95 4.93 30.00
N HIS A 244 4.44 5.24 28.78
CA HIS A 244 4.31 4.43 27.57
C HIS A 244 5.55 4.61 26.67
N ASP A 245 5.80 3.63 25.78
CA ASP A 245 6.98 3.57 24.92
C ASP A 245 6.59 3.87 23.46
N SER A 246 5.98 5.03 23.18
CA SER A 246 5.42 5.28 21.84
C SER A 246 6.01 6.49 21.14
N MET A 247 6.58 7.43 21.90
CA MET A 247 7.06 8.71 21.41
C MET A 247 8.50 8.94 21.87
N TYR A 248 9.41 9.19 20.93
CA TYR A 248 10.82 9.47 21.19
C TYR A 248 11.25 10.75 20.46
N LEU A 249 12.22 11.51 21.01
CA LEU A 249 12.79 12.67 20.33
C LEU A 249 13.52 12.24 19.05
N ALA A 250 14.33 11.20 19.13
CA ALA A 250 15.08 10.67 18.00
C ALA A 250 14.19 10.00 16.93
N LEU A 251 12.93 9.73 17.23
CA LEU A 251 11.97 9.21 16.25
C LEU A 251 11.75 10.19 15.09
N LEU A 252 11.77 11.51 15.35
CA LEU A 252 11.57 12.51 14.29
C LEU A 252 12.69 12.48 13.23
N PRO A 253 13.98 12.64 13.58
CA PRO A 253 15.05 12.53 12.60
C PRO A 253 15.16 11.13 11.99
N CYS A 254 14.90 10.07 12.77
CA CYS A 254 14.88 8.70 12.25
C CYS A 254 13.85 8.56 11.13
N MET A 255 12.63 9.03 11.34
CA MET A 255 11.56 8.98 10.33
C MET A 255 11.84 9.87 9.11
N PHE A 256 12.46 11.05 9.32
CA PHE A 256 12.86 11.92 8.23
C PHE A 256 13.84 11.22 7.28
N PHE A 257 14.92 10.66 7.82
CA PHE A 257 15.94 9.99 7.00
C PHE A 257 15.47 8.65 6.46
N LEU A 258 14.68 7.89 7.20
CA LEU A 258 14.06 6.65 6.72
C LEU A 258 13.20 6.91 5.48
N PHE A 259 12.34 7.92 5.53
CA PHE A 259 11.45 8.23 4.42
C PHE A 259 12.22 8.72 3.19
N GLN A 260 13.25 9.58 3.38
CA GLN A 260 14.16 10.02 2.32
C GLN A 260 14.89 8.83 1.68
N TYR A 261 15.43 7.92 2.50
CA TYR A 261 16.10 6.74 2.02
C TYR A 261 15.18 5.88 1.16
N ILE A 262 13.96 5.60 1.64
CA ILE A 262 12.99 4.79 0.90
C ILE A 262 12.57 5.44 -0.42
N LEU A 263 12.39 6.77 -0.44
CA LEU A 263 12.11 7.49 -1.69
C LEU A 263 13.26 7.41 -2.72
N SER A 264 14.48 7.18 -2.27
CA SER A 264 15.67 7.02 -3.13
C SER A 264 15.85 5.59 -3.67
N VAL A 265 15.14 4.59 -3.12
CA VAL A 265 15.26 3.19 -3.52
C VAL A 265 14.36 2.89 -4.72
N LYS A 266 14.95 2.25 -5.74
CA LYS A 266 14.20 1.69 -6.86
C LYS A 266 13.61 0.33 -6.47
N ALA A 267 12.32 0.15 -6.61
CA ALA A 267 11.63 -1.11 -6.35
C ALA A 267 10.74 -1.52 -7.53
N ARG A 268 10.50 -2.82 -7.66
CA ARG A 268 9.61 -3.36 -8.69
C ARG A 268 8.15 -3.01 -8.39
N PRO A 269 7.30 -2.87 -9.44
CA PRO A 269 5.87 -2.64 -9.26
C PRO A 269 5.21 -3.73 -8.42
N ALA A 270 4.55 -3.33 -7.33
CA ALA A 270 3.90 -4.25 -6.40
C ALA A 270 2.64 -3.60 -5.77
N ALA A 271 1.72 -3.14 -6.65
CA ALA A 271 0.51 -2.42 -6.21
C ALA A 271 -0.37 -3.23 -5.24
N HIS A 272 -0.35 -4.57 -5.34
CA HIS A 272 -1.06 -5.48 -4.43
C HIS A 272 -0.60 -5.35 -2.97
N LEU A 273 0.66 -4.99 -2.70
CA LEU A 273 1.19 -4.83 -1.34
C LEU A 273 0.48 -3.74 -0.56
N ARG A 274 -0.05 -2.72 -1.23
CA ARG A 274 -0.83 -1.64 -0.61
C ARG A 274 -2.12 -2.15 0.02
N ILE A 275 -2.82 -3.05 -0.66
CA ILE A 275 -4.07 -3.65 -0.16
C ILE A 275 -3.73 -4.63 0.94
N GLN A 276 -2.73 -5.48 0.71
CA GLN A 276 -2.30 -6.50 1.66
C GLN A 276 -1.84 -5.90 2.99
N SER A 277 -0.98 -4.87 2.98
CA SER A 277 -0.52 -4.21 4.21
C SER A 277 -1.67 -3.62 5.03
N THR A 278 -2.72 -3.10 4.36
CA THR A 278 -3.91 -2.59 5.05
C THR A 278 -4.67 -3.72 5.74
N TRP A 279 -4.87 -4.86 5.05
CA TRP A 279 -5.58 -6.00 5.63
C TRP A 279 -4.79 -6.68 6.74
N ILE A 280 -3.46 -6.82 6.61
CA ILE A 280 -2.60 -7.33 7.69
C ILE A 280 -2.76 -6.45 8.93
N TYR A 281 -2.70 -5.12 8.77
CA TYR A 281 -2.92 -4.20 9.90
C TYR A 281 -4.29 -4.39 10.54
N LEU A 282 -5.36 -4.57 9.77
CA LEU A 282 -6.72 -4.70 10.30
C LEU A 282 -6.97 -6.03 11.00
N ILE A 283 -6.41 -7.15 10.48
CA ILE A 283 -6.84 -8.49 10.87
C ILE A 283 -5.89 -9.21 11.84
N HIS A 284 -4.63 -8.76 11.99
CA HIS A 284 -3.64 -9.48 12.80
C HIS A 284 -4.10 -9.80 14.23
N PRO A 285 -4.89 -8.97 14.96
CA PRO A 285 -5.32 -9.37 16.29
C PRO A 285 -6.30 -10.54 16.28
N LEU A 286 -7.12 -10.68 15.22
CA LEU A 286 -7.93 -11.90 15.06
C LEU A 286 -7.05 -13.11 14.76
N MET A 287 -5.95 -12.93 14.03
CA MET A 287 -5.00 -14.02 13.80
C MET A 287 -4.26 -14.41 15.08
N ILE A 288 -3.94 -13.46 15.97
CA ILE A 288 -3.42 -13.74 17.30
C ILE A 288 -4.43 -14.62 18.09
N LEU A 289 -5.70 -14.23 18.09
CA LEU A 289 -6.76 -15.01 18.77
C LEU A 289 -6.92 -16.40 18.13
N LEU A 290 -6.87 -16.49 16.80
CA LEU A 290 -6.95 -17.75 16.07
C LEU A 290 -5.80 -18.69 16.44
N VAL A 291 -4.56 -18.22 16.41
CA VAL A 291 -3.37 -19.02 16.77
C VAL A 291 -3.46 -19.52 18.22
N ARG A 292 -3.85 -18.62 19.15
CA ARG A 292 -4.05 -19.01 20.56
C ARG A 292 -5.20 -20.01 20.74
N GLY A 293 -6.28 -19.84 19.98
CA GLY A 293 -7.41 -20.79 19.98
C GLY A 293 -7.01 -22.17 19.47
N ILE A 294 -6.29 -22.23 18.35
CA ILE A 294 -5.75 -23.49 17.79
C ILE A 294 -4.79 -24.14 18.80
N ALA A 295 -3.88 -23.37 19.38
CA ALA A 295 -2.91 -23.87 20.37
C ALA A 295 -3.60 -24.51 21.58
N LYS A 296 -4.65 -23.86 22.08
CA LYS A 296 -5.45 -24.38 23.21
C LYS A 296 -6.23 -25.66 22.83
N PHE A 297 -6.83 -25.67 21.64
CA PHE A 297 -7.61 -26.80 21.16
C PHE A 297 -6.74 -28.04 20.89
N THR A 298 -5.53 -27.84 20.36
CA THR A 298 -4.58 -28.91 20.03
C THR A 298 -3.69 -29.33 21.20
N GLY A 299 -3.73 -28.62 22.34
CA GLY A 299 -2.82 -28.85 23.47
C GLY A 299 -1.37 -28.40 23.23
N LEU A 300 -1.09 -27.69 22.12
CA LEU A 300 0.26 -27.27 21.71
C LEU A 300 0.57 -25.81 22.14
N THR A 301 0.08 -25.39 23.31
CA THR A 301 0.26 -24.01 23.81
C THR A 301 1.74 -23.67 24.01
N SER A 302 2.55 -24.59 24.54
CA SER A 302 3.98 -24.41 24.73
C SER A 302 4.74 -24.12 23.44
N LEU A 303 4.32 -24.73 22.33
CA LEU A 303 4.95 -24.51 21.03
C LEU A 303 4.43 -23.26 20.31
N PHE A 304 3.11 -23.07 20.27
CA PHE A 304 2.49 -22.04 19.42
C PHE A 304 2.26 -20.70 20.12
N VAL A 305 2.37 -20.63 21.44
CA VAL A 305 2.14 -19.41 22.22
C VAL A 305 3.33 -19.06 23.10
N ASP A 306 3.82 -20.02 23.92
CA ASP A 306 4.90 -19.75 24.89
C ASP A 306 6.25 -19.52 24.17
N ASN A 307 6.46 -20.18 23.01
CA ASN A 307 7.54 -19.82 22.11
C ASN A 307 7.15 -18.57 21.30
N SER A 308 7.61 -17.41 21.74
CA SER A 308 7.24 -16.12 21.19
C SER A 308 7.61 -15.95 19.71
N VAL A 309 8.72 -16.56 19.25
CA VAL A 309 9.16 -16.53 17.84
C VAL A 309 8.17 -17.29 16.96
N ILE A 310 7.82 -18.51 17.36
CA ILE A 310 6.89 -19.34 16.60
C ILE A 310 5.52 -18.68 16.59
N HIS A 311 5.06 -18.12 17.73
CA HIS A 311 3.83 -17.37 17.81
C HIS A 311 3.78 -16.21 16.78
N PHE A 312 4.82 -15.38 16.76
CA PHE A 312 4.93 -14.28 15.81
C PHE A 312 4.91 -14.75 14.35
N ILE A 313 5.70 -15.77 14.01
CA ILE A 313 5.78 -16.31 12.65
C ILE A 313 4.39 -16.83 12.19
N LEU A 314 3.70 -17.58 13.02
CA LEU A 314 2.37 -18.10 12.71
C LEU A 314 1.36 -16.98 12.49
N VAL A 315 1.35 -15.98 13.37
CA VAL A 315 0.48 -14.79 13.21
C VAL A 315 0.79 -14.04 11.91
N CYS A 316 2.07 -13.89 11.55
CA CYS A 316 2.48 -13.27 10.28
C CYS A 316 1.98 -14.08 9.07
N ILE A 317 2.17 -15.41 9.08
CA ILE A 317 1.73 -16.30 8.00
C ILE A 317 0.21 -16.22 7.82
N PHE A 318 -0.57 -16.40 8.88
CA PHE A 318 -2.03 -16.37 8.79
C PHE A 318 -2.55 -14.98 8.37
N SER A 319 -1.96 -13.91 8.90
CA SER A 319 -2.33 -12.54 8.49
C SER A 319 -2.02 -12.28 7.01
N TYR A 320 -0.89 -12.75 6.52
CA TYR A 320 -0.49 -12.61 5.12
C TYR A 320 -1.37 -13.44 4.19
N LEU A 321 -1.62 -14.71 4.51
CA LEU A 321 -2.51 -15.58 3.72
C LEU A 321 -3.91 -14.99 3.61
N PHE A 322 -4.47 -14.50 4.72
CA PHE A 322 -5.76 -13.83 4.72
C PHE A 322 -5.75 -12.60 3.80
N ALA A 323 -4.70 -11.77 3.91
CA ALA A 323 -4.58 -10.57 3.07
C ALA A 323 -4.43 -10.91 1.58
N VAL A 324 -3.74 -12.01 1.23
CA VAL A 324 -3.63 -12.51 -0.16
C VAL A 324 -5.00 -12.95 -0.68
N ILE A 325 -5.74 -13.73 0.11
CA ILE A 325 -7.10 -14.20 -0.25
C ILE A 325 -8.03 -13.01 -0.51
N ILE A 326 -8.07 -12.03 0.39
CA ILE A 326 -8.90 -10.83 0.20
C ILE A 326 -8.47 -10.03 -1.03
N THR A 327 -7.15 -9.90 -1.26
CA THR A 327 -6.63 -9.20 -2.43
C THR A 327 -7.01 -9.92 -3.73
N TYR A 328 -7.00 -11.23 -3.74
CA TYR A 328 -7.45 -12.04 -4.87
C TYR A 328 -8.92 -11.77 -5.18
N PHE A 329 -9.81 -11.83 -4.19
CA PHE A 329 -11.23 -11.51 -4.38
C PHE A 329 -11.48 -10.05 -4.74
N HIS A 330 -10.67 -9.12 -4.21
CA HIS A 330 -10.77 -7.70 -4.55
C HIS A 330 -10.43 -7.44 -6.01
N ASN A 331 -9.38 -8.07 -6.51
CA ASN A 331 -8.93 -7.90 -7.90
C ASN A 331 -9.81 -8.67 -8.92
N ASN A 332 -10.52 -9.72 -8.45
CA ASN A 332 -11.42 -10.52 -9.26
C ASN A 332 -12.90 -10.16 -9.04
N LYS A 333 -13.20 -9.09 -8.29
CA LYS A 333 -14.57 -8.58 -8.27
C LYS A 333 -14.94 -8.17 -9.69
N PRO A 334 -16.10 -8.62 -10.23
CA PRO A 334 -16.69 -7.95 -11.36
C PRO A 334 -16.82 -6.46 -10.97
N ASP A 335 -16.36 -5.60 -11.85
CA ASP A 335 -16.44 -4.15 -11.65
C ASP A 335 -17.89 -3.80 -11.31
N PRO A 336 -18.19 -3.31 -10.07
CA PRO A 336 -19.57 -2.93 -9.75
C PRO A 336 -20.03 -1.73 -10.57
N ASP A 337 -19.10 -1.00 -11.19
CA ASP A 337 -19.35 0.05 -12.17
C ASP A 337 -19.46 -0.48 -13.63
N SER A 338 -19.49 -1.81 -13.83
CA SER A 338 -19.92 -2.41 -15.10
C SER A 338 -21.42 -2.25 -15.36
N GLY A 339 -22.13 -1.57 -14.48
CA GLY A 339 -23.43 -0.99 -14.73
C GLY A 339 -23.33 0.10 -15.81
N LYS A 340 -24.32 0.17 -16.70
CA LYS A 340 -24.42 1.09 -17.81
C LYS A 340 -23.97 2.51 -17.43
N GLU A 341 -22.72 2.87 -17.76
CA GLU A 341 -22.25 4.25 -17.69
C GLU A 341 -22.97 5.10 -18.75
N ARG A 342 -22.65 6.39 -18.83
CA ARG A 342 -23.22 7.31 -19.84
C ARG A 342 -23.01 6.82 -21.28
N ALA A 343 -21.98 5.98 -21.51
CA ALA A 343 -21.71 5.32 -22.78
C ALA A 343 -21.07 3.95 -22.49
N TRP A 344 -21.53 2.91 -23.17
CA TRP A 344 -21.00 1.55 -23.10
C TRP A 344 -21.00 0.91 -24.48
N ILE A 345 -20.21 -0.16 -24.63
CA ILE A 345 -20.17 -0.95 -25.86
C ILE A 345 -20.88 -2.27 -25.58
N GLU A 346 -21.90 -2.59 -26.37
CA GLU A 346 -22.56 -3.88 -26.35
C GLU A 346 -21.97 -4.78 -27.46
N LEU A 347 -21.42 -5.93 -27.06
CA LEU A 347 -20.90 -6.93 -27.98
C LEU A 347 -21.84 -8.12 -28.05
N ASN A 348 -22.31 -8.45 -29.26
CA ASN A 348 -23.13 -9.62 -29.48
C ASN A 348 -22.27 -10.79 -29.96
N ARG A 349 -22.12 -11.80 -29.12
CA ARG A 349 -21.30 -12.99 -29.40
C ARG A 349 -21.84 -13.79 -30.59
N GLU A 350 -23.15 -13.91 -30.73
CA GLU A 350 -23.77 -14.67 -31.81
C GLU A 350 -23.54 -13.98 -33.16
N ASN A 351 -23.68 -12.67 -33.20
CA ASN A 351 -23.39 -11.90 -34.40
C ASN A 351 -21.93 -12.00 -34.81
N LEU A 352 -20.99 -11.95 -33.83
CA LEU A 352 -19.57 -12.14 -34.09
C LEU A 352 -19.30 -13.52 -34.72
N ARG A 353 -19.90 -14.59 -34.18
CA ARG A 353 -19.78 -15.96 -34.72
C ARG A 353 -20.39 -16.12 -36.10
N LYS A 354 -21.58 -15.53 -36.31
CA LYS A 354 -22.23 -15.54 -37.64
C LYS A 354 -21.38 -14.82 -38.65
N ASN A 355 -20.90 -13.61 -38.38
CA ASN A 355 -20.02 -12.86 -39.28
C ASN A 355 -18.73 -13.64 -39.59
N LEU A 356 -18.15 -14.30 -38.58
CA LEU A 356 -16.98 -15.15 -38.77
C LEU A 356 -17.28 -16.32 -39.71
N THR A 357 -18.42 -16.94 -39.58
CA THR A 357 -18.83 -18.07 -40.47
C THR A 357 -19.04 -17.57 -41.89
N GLU A 358 -19.72 -16.47 -42.10
CA GLU A 358 -19.91 -15.86 -43.41
C GLU A 358 -18.57 -15.53 -44.09
N ILE A 359 -17.66 -14.88 -43.34
CA ILE A 359 -16.31 -14.54 -43.89
C ILE A 359 -15.54 -15.82 -44.26
N LYS A 360 -15.59 -16.85 -43.38
CA LYS A 360 -14.92 -18.15 -43.70
C LYS A 360 -15.45 -18.80 -44.95
N ASN A 361 -16.75 -18.72 -45.19
CA ASN A 361 -17.41 -19.28 -46.38
C ASN A 361 -16.98 -18.57 -47.69
N LEU A 362 -16.54 -17.31 -47.57
CA LEU A 362 -16.05 -16.53 -48.71
C LEU A 362 -14.56 -16.76 -49.01
N LEU A 363 -13.81 -17.40 -48.09
CA LEU A 363 -12.40 -17.63 -48.30
C LEU A 363 -12.13 -18.79 -49.30
N PRO A 364 -11.19 -18.60 -50.22
CA PRO A 364 -10.73 -19.70 -51.09
C PRO A 364 -10.12 -20.84 -50.26
N ALA A 365 -10.13 -22.03 -50.84
CA ALA A 365 -9.48 -23.19 -50.23
C ALA A 365 -7.98 -22.90 -49.95
N GLY A 366 -7.51 -23.21 -48.74
CA GLY A 366 -6.14 -22.98 -48.30
C GLY A 366 -5.87 -21.58 -47.71
N CYS A 367 -6.85 -20.66 -47.70
CA CYS A 367 -6.71 -19.35 -47.02
C CYS A 367 -7.02 -19.44 -45.54
N GLU A 368 -6.21 -18.76 -44.70
CA GLU A 368 -6.46 -18.59 -43.28
C GLU A 368 -6.90 -17.16 -42.99
N LEU A 369 -7.85 -17.05 -42.07
CA LEU A 369 -8.32 -15.74 -41.56
C LEU A 369 -7.43 -15.26 -40.46
N MET A 370 -6.87 -14.04 -40.62
CA MET A 370 -6.02 -13.36 -39.64
C MET A 370 -6.64 -11.99 -39.24
N PRO A 371 -7.61 -11.97 -38.30
CA PRO A 371 -8.28 -10.74 -37.92
C PRO A 371 -7.34 -9.71 -37.34
N ALA A 372 -7.51 -8.44 -37.70
CA ALA A 372 -6.83 -7.31 -37.09
C ALA A 372 -7.57 -6.89 -35.81
N ILE A 373 -6.90 -7.08 -34.66
CA ILE A 373 -7.42 -6.73 -33.32
C ILE A 373 -6.54 -5.67 -32.64
N LYS A 374 -5.86 -4.85 -33.45
CA LYS A 374 -5.08 -3.70 -33.02
C LYS A 374 -5.96 -2.62 -32.37
N ALA A 375 -5.37 -1.66 -31.66
CA ALA A 375 -6.07 -0.57 -30.96
C ALA A 375 -7.22 -1.11 -30.08
N ASP A 376 -6.91 -2.11 -29.26
CA ASP A 376 -7.87 -2.82 -28.38
C ASP A 376 -9.09 -3.38 -29.15
N ALA A 377 -8.85 -4.03 -30.30
CA ALA A 377 -9.87 -4.46 -31.27
C ALA A 377 -10.79 -3.29 -31.69
N TYR A 378 -10.19 -2.15 -31.99
CA TYR A 378 -10.90 -0.90 -32.34
C TYR A 378 -11.89 -0.45 -31.24
N GLY A 379 -11.49 -0.65 -29.97
CA GLY A 379 -12.30 -0.30 -28.79
C GLY A 379 -13.23 -1.42 -28.30
N HIS A 380 -13.29 -2.58 -28.99
CA HIS A 380 -14.17 -3.69 -28.59
C HIS A 380 -13.57 -4.61 -27.53
N GLY A 381 -12.31 -4.37 -27.09
CA GLY A 381 -11.60 -5.22 -26.13
C GLY A 381 -10.87 -6.38 -26.80
N ALA A 382 -9.56 -6.19 -27.14
CA ALA A 382 -8.78 -7.14 -27.91
C ALA A 382 -8.72 -8.53 -27.27
N VAL A 383 -8.56 -8.60 -25.95
CA VAL A 383 -8.50 -9.89 -25.22
C VAL A 383 -9.83 -10.62 -25.27
N LEU A 384 -10.95 -9.89 -25.14
CA LEU A 384 -12.29 -10.47 -25.15
C LEU A 384 -12.61 -11.04 -26.53
N ILE A 385 -12.38 -10.25 -27.58
CA ILE A 385 -12.59 -10.64 -28.98
C ILE A 385 -11.67 -11.81 -29.34
N ALA A 386 -10.37 -11.75 -29.00
CA ALA A 386 -9.42 -12.82 -29.31
C ALA A 386 -9.77 -14.15 -28.63
N LYS A 387 -10.24 -14.13 -27.39
CA LYS A 387 -10.71 -15.35 -26.69
C LYS A 387 -11.89 -15.98 -27.42
N GLU A 388 -12.88 -15.19 -27.84
CA GLU A 388 -14.04 -15.69 -28.57
C GLU A 388 -13.65 -16.24 -29.95
N LEU A 389 -12.75 -15.54 -30.65
CA LEU A 389 -12.23 -16.02 -31.95
C LEU A 389 -11.38 -17.29 -31.80
N ASN A 390 -10.55 -17.43 -30.75
CA ASN A 390 -9.83 -18.67 -30.46
C ASN A 390 -10.80 -19.84 -30.17
N ALA A 391 -11.91 -19.60 -29.46
CA ALA A 391 -12.99 -20.59 -29.25
C ALA A 391 -13.61 -21.03 -30.57
N CYS A 392 -13.68 -20.14 -31.58
CA CYS A 392 -14.11 -20.44 -32.95
C CYS A 392 -13.00 -20.95 -33.85
N LYS A 393 -11.88 -21.42 -33.29
CA LYS A 393 -10.74 -22.03 -34.00
C LYS A 393 -9.95 -21.06 -34.93
N ILE A 394 -10.03 -19.76 -34.70
CA ILE A 394 -9.11 -18.79 -35.29
C ILE A 394 -7.74 -18.94 -34.63
N LYS A 395 -6.69 -19.09 -35.44
CA LYS A 395 -5.32 -19.37 -35.00
C LYS A 395 -4.35 -18.23 -35.25
N SER A 396 -4.79 -17.12 -35.84
CA SER A 396 -3.90 -16.03 -36.25
C SER A 396 -4.55 -14.69 -36.00
N PHE A 397 -3.74 -13.71 -35.61
CA PHE A 397 -4.20 -12.34 -35.29
C PHE A 397 -3.18 -11.29 -35.72
N CYS A 398 -3.64 -10.09 -36.07
CA CYS A 398 -2.79 -8.94 -36.32
C CYS A 398 -2.96 -7.88 -35.24
N VAL A 399 -1.86 -7.27 -34.78
CA VAL A 399 -1.79 -6.16 -33.85
C VAL A 399 -0.89 -5.05 -34.36
N ALA A 400 -0.99 -3.84 -33.77
CA ALA A 400 -0.17 -2.71 -34.21
C ALA A 400 1.22 -2.71 -33.55
N SER A 401 1.36 -3.19 -32.31
CA SER A 401 2.57 -3.05 -31.52
C SER A 401 2.94 -4.34 -30.75
N VAL A 402 4.21 -4.43 -30.35
CA VAL A 402 4.70 -5.53 -29.52
C VAL A 402 4.00 -5.55 -28.14
N GLN A 403 3.61 -4.41 -27.61
CA GLN A 403 2.90 -4.30 -26.32
C GLN A 403 1.51 -4.96 -26.38
N GLU A 404 0.77 -4.71 -27.46
CA GLU A 404 -0.52 -5.36 -27.72
C GLU A 404 -0.35 -6.88 -27.84
N ALA A 405 0.65 -7.34 -28.62
CA ALA A 405 0.96 -8.76 -28.77
C ALA A 405 1.30 -9.44 -27.44
N VAL A 406 2.13 -8.80 -26.61
CA VAL A 406 2.51 -9.29 -25.28
C VAL A 406 1.29 -9.35 -24.35
N SER A 407 0.40 -8.36 -24.41
CA SER A 407 -0.85 -8.36 -23.65
C SER A 407 -1.73 -9.56 -24.01
N LEU A 408 -1.91 -9.85 -25.29
CA LEU A 408 -2.67 -11.02 -25.75
C LEU A 408 -2.04 -12.33 -25.24
N ARG A 409 -0.72 -12.50 -25.35
CA ARG A 409 -0.02 -13.69 -24.85
C ARG A 409 -0.16 -13.89 -23.35
N LYS A 410 -0.03 -12.80 -22.55
CA LYS A 410 -0.22 -12.83 -21.09
C LYS A 410 -1.64 -13.24 -20.70
N ASN A 411 -2.62 -12.97 -21.55
CA ASN A 411 -4.03 -13.36 -21.35
C ASN A 411 -4.40 -14.70 -21.97
N GLY A 412 -3.40 -15.51 -22.40
CA GLY A 412 -3.58 -16.88 -22.83
C GLY A 412 -4.05 -17.05 -24.28
N ILE A 413 -3.97 -16.01 -25.12
CA ILE A 413 -4.33 -16.10 -26.55
C ILE A 413 -3.33 -16.98 -27.28
N LYS A 414 -3.85 -17.99 -27.96
CA LYS A 414 -3.09 -19.01 -28.71
C LYS A 414 -3.01 -18.66 -30.22
N GLY A 415 -2.09 -19.33 -30.90
CA GLY A 415 -1.93 -19.18 -32.35
C GLY A 415 -0.87 -18.15 -32.73
N GLU A 416 -0.83 -17.70 -33.97
CA GLU A 416 0.13 -16.73 -34.48
C GLU A 416 -0.31 -15.30 -34.19
N ILE A 417 0.63 -14.41 -33.82
CA ILE A 417 0.37 -13.00 -33.63
C ILE A 417 1.38 -12.21 -34.43
N LEU A 418 0.89 -11.52 -35.45
CA LEU A 418 1.64 -10.66 -36.36
C LEU A 418 1.60 -9.20 -35.85
N ILE A 419 2.77 -8.62 -35.69
CA ILE A 419 2.93 -7.20 -35.41
C ILE A 419 3.04 -6.45 -36.73
N LEU A 420 2.07 -5.57 -37.01
CA LEU A 420 2.02 -4.81 -38.27
C LEU A 420 2.97 -3.60 -38.26
N GLY A 421 3.29 -3.06 -37.10
CA GLY A 421 4.13 -1.88 -36.92
C GLY A 421 5.60 -2.24 -36.67
N TYR A 422 6.40 -1.17 -36.54
CA TYR A 422 7.81 -1.25 -36.17
C TYR A 422 7.98 -1.64 -34.69
N THR A 423 8.95 -2.51 -34.42
CA THR A 423 9.39 -2.84 -33.06
C THR A 423 10.83 -2.37 -32.89
N HIS A 424 11.07 -1.56 -31.82
CA HIS A 424 12.41 -1.05 -31.53
C HIS A 424 13.38 -2.18 -31.16
N PRO A 425 14.67 -2.14 -31.57
CA PRO A 425 15.66 -3.19 -31.33
C PRO A 425 15.79 -3.63 -29.85
N GLU A 426 15.68 -2.70 -28.90
CA GLU A 426 15.68 -3.02 -27.47
C GLU A 426 14.56 -3.99 -27.05
N GLN A 427 13.52 -4.13 -27.86
CA GLN A 427 12.36 -4.98 -27.58
C GLN A 427 12.36 -6.30 -28.38
N PHE A 428 13.37 -6.57 -29.21
CA PHE A 428 13.45 -7.79 -30.02
C PHE A 428 13.43 -9.07 -29.17
N HIS A 429 13.94 -9.02 -27.93
CA HIS A 429 13.87 -10.12 -26.99
C HIS A 429 12.42 -10.56 -26.68
N LEU A 430 11.43 -9.65 -26.81
CA LEU A 430 10.01 -9.96 -26.61
C LEU A 430 9.45 -10.75 -27.79
N LEU A 431 9.94 -10.50 -29.02
CA LEU A 431 9.51 -11.23 -30.21
C LEU A 431 9.80 -12.74 -30.05
N LYS A 432 11.01 -13.07 -29.61
CA LYS A 432 11.40 -14.48 -29.34
C LYS A 432 10.65 -15.03 -28.13
N LYS A 433 10.67 -14.31 -27.00
CA LYS A 433 10.06 -14.76 -25.72
C LYS A 433 8.58 -15.13 -25.87
N TYR A 434 7.83 -14.34 -26.63
CA TYR A 434 6.39 -14.51 -26.80
C TYR A 434 6.00 -15.17 -28.14
N ARG A 435 6.98 -15.64 -28.93
CA ARG A 435 6.78 -16.27 -30.23
C ARG A 435 5.88 -15.43 -31.13
N LEU A 436 6.32 -14.17 -31.35
CA LEU A 436 5.61 -13.19 -32.19
C LEU A 436 6.19 -13.16 -33.59
N ILE A 437 5.38 -12.75 -34.55
CA ILE A 437 5.78 -12.54 -35.94
C ILE A 437 5.96 -11.03 -36.14
N GLN A 438 7.08 -10.62 -36.74
CA GLN A 438 7.38 -9.21 -36.96
C GLN A 438 7.20 -8.87 -38.44
N THR A 439 6.51 -7.78 -38.72
CA THR A 439 6.50 -7.21 -40.08
C THR A 439 7.80 -6.48 -40.35
N VAL A 440 8.46 -6.83 -41.43
CA VAL A 440 9.63 -6.11 -41.97
C VAL A 440 9.14 -5.03 -42.92
N VAL A 441 9.37 -3.79 -42.55
CA VAL A 441 8.84 -2.62 -43.27
C VAL A 441 9.77 -2.08 -44.35
N ASP A 442 11.09 -2.29 -44.18
CA ASP A 442 12.12 -1.89 -45.13
C ASP A 442 13.39 -2.73 -44.98
N TYR A 443 14.34 -2.54 -45.90
CA TYR A 443 15.61 -3.26 -45.93
C TYR A 443 16.54 -2.93 -44.72
N PRO A 444 16.73 -1.67 -44.33
CA PRO A 444 17.51 -1.35 -43.13
C PRO A 444 16.95 -2.01 -41.84
N TYR A 445 15.66 -2.10 -41.73
CA TYR A 445 15.02 -2.79 -40.60
C TYR A 445 15.27 -4.32 -40.66
N ALA A 446 15.23 -4.89 -41.85
CA ALA A 446 15.58 -6.30 -42.02
C ALA A 446 17.02 -6.58 -41.56
N GLN A 447 17.98 -5.73 -41.94
CA GLN A 447 19.37 -5.85 -41.51
C GLN A 447 19.52 -5.74 -39.99
N THR A 448 18.82 -4.76 -39.36
CA THR A 448 18.82 -4.57 -37.93
C THR A 448 18.24 -5.78 -37.18
N LEU A 449 17.15 -6.35 -37.70
CA LEU A 449 16.53 -7.54 -37.12
C LEU A 449 17.41 -8.78 -37.30
N ASN A 450 18.09 -8.90 -38.44
CA ASN A 450 19.03 -10.00 -38.70
C ASN A 450 20.27 -9.92 -37.80
N ALA A 451 20.78 -8.72 -37.55
CA ALA A 451 21.92 -8.47 -36.66
C ALA A 451 21.63 -8.86 -35.19
N TYR A 452 20.39 -9.00 -34.80
CA TYR A 452 19.99 -9.50 -33.47
C TYR A 452 20.39 -10.97 -33.26
N GLY A 453 20.63 -11.75 -34.35
CA GLY A 453 21.20 -13.09 -34.29
C GLY A 453 20.27 -14.22 -33.87
N GLU A 454 18.97 -13.95 -33.65
CA GLU A 454 17.98 -14.93 -33.21
C GLU A 454 16.93 -15.20 -34.29
N LYS A 455 16.46 -16.45 -34.42
CA LYS A 455 15.41 -16.83 -35.37
C LYS A 455 14.07 -16.21 -34.93
N ILE A 456 13.58 -15.26 -35.74
CA ILE A 456 12.27 -14.60 -35.57
C ILE A 456 11.49 -14.82 -36.87
N LYS A 457 10.21 -15.23 -36.76
CA LYS A 457 9.30 -15.28 -37.89
C LYS A 457 9.00 -13.88 -38.40
N VAL A 458 8.99 -13.66 -39.70
CA VAL A 458 8.72 -12.36 -40.29
C VAL A 458 7.70 -12.44 -41.43
N HIS A 459 6.95 -11.36 -41.64
CA HIS A 459 6.24 -11.05 -42.86
C HIS A 459 6.92 -9.85 -43.54
N LEU A 460 7.07 -9.91 -44.86
CA LEU A 460 7.55 -8.76 -45.63
C LEU A 460 6.37 -7.88 -46.01
N LYS A 461 6.47 -6.59 -45.69
CA LYS A 461 5.46 -5.60 -46.10
C LYS A 461 5.79 -5.07 -47.49
N ILE A 462 4.83 -5.21 -48.40
CA ILE A 462 4.87 -4.60 -49.74
C ILE A 462 3.75 -3.54 -49.76
N ASP A 463 4.12 -2.30 -49.97
CA ASP A 463 3.14 -1.22 -50.09
C ASP A 463 2.55 -1.21 -51.52
N THR A 464 1.27 -1.52 -51.60
CA THR A 464 0.54 -1.54 -52.86
C THR A 464 -0.51 -0.43 -52.94
N GLY A 465 -0.35 0.66 -52.12
CA GLY A 465 -1.16 1.86 -52.16
C GLY A 465 -1.96 2.14 -50.89
N MET A 466 -1.72 1.41 -49.79
CA MET A 466 -2.36 1.68 -48.52
C MET A 466 -1.56 2.66 -47.64
N HIS A 467 -0.27 2.80 -47.93
CA HIS A 467 0.75 3.60 -47.27
C HIS A 467 0.89 3.42 -45.74
#